data_1efbc4b6fc70f5ebea4d76044976bdac
#
_entry.id   1efbc4b6fc70f5ebea4d76044976bdac
#
_cell.length_a   1.000
_cell.length_b   1.000
_cell.length_c   1.000
_cell.angle_alpha   90.00
_cell.angle_beta   90.00
_cell.angle_gamma   90.00
#
_symmetry.space_group_name_H-M   'P 1'
#
loop_
_entity.id
_entity.type
_entity.pdbx_description
1 polymer ?
#
loop_
_entity_poly.entity_id
_entity_poly.type
_entity_poly.pdbx_seq_one_letter_code
_entity_poly.pdbx_strand_id
1 'polypeptide(L)' 'MSRPTTMCENDLAVLAKTFRRQASTTRAQAARDMKVSQTSIFNAEQTPDQSLVKLRIRMIEAYSKFKVVGPVYLLEEK' A
#
# COMPACT_ATOMS: atom_id res chain seq x y z
N MET A 1 -12.26 -10.21 18.20
CA MET A 1 -11.63 -10.98 17.12
C MET A 1 -11.87 -10.28 15.79
N SER A 2 -10.82 -10.03 15.07
CA SER A 2 -10.93 -9.35 13.79
C SER A 2 -11.07 -10.38 12.67
N ARG A 3 -11.89 -10.04 11.70
CA ARG A 3 -12.03 -10.85 10.49
C ARG A 3 -11.28 -10.18 9.37
N PRO A 4 -10.73 -10.96 8.41
CA PRO A 4 -10.16 -10.34 7.23
C PRO A 4 -11.22 -9.50 6.53
N THR A 5 -10.85 -8.31 6.11
CA THR A 5 -11.75 -7.41 5.39
C THR A 5 -11.36 -7.42 3.93
N THR A 6 -12.33 -7.74 3.08
CA THR A 6 -12.14 -7.65 1.64
C THR A 6 -11.99 -6.19 1.23
N MET A 7 -11.00 -5.91 0.39
CA MET A 7 -10.69 -4.55 -0.03
C MET A 7 -10.67 -4.44 -1.54
N CYS A 8 -11.01 -3.27 -2.04
CA CYS A 8 -10.84 -2.91 -3.44
C CYS A 8 -9.55 -2.10 -3.61
N GLU A 9 -9.21 -1.74 -4.85
CA GLU A 9 -7.99 -0.98 -5.12
C GLU A 9 -7.99 0.38 -4.45
N ASN A 10 -9.17 1.02 -4.29
CA ASN A 10 -9.26 2.28 -3.56
C ASN A 10 -8.78 2.12 -2.13
N ASP A 11 -9.18 1.02 -1.48
CA ASP A 11 -8.77 0.75 -0.12
C ASP A 11 -7.27 0.51 -0.03
N LEU A 12 -6.69 -0.17 -1.01
CA LEU A 12 -5.25 -0.40 -1.05
C LEU A 12 -4.49 0.93 -1.14
N ALA A 13 -4.99 1.87 -1.94
CA ALA A 13 -4.35 3.18 -2.07
C ALA A 13 -4.36 3.94 -0.74
N VAL A 14 -5.50 3.94 -0.06
CA VAL A 14 -5.64 4.60 1.24
C VAL A 14 -4.72 3.95 2.27
N LEU A 15 -4.67 2.63 2.30
CA LEU A 15 -3.84 1.91 3.25
C LEU A 15 -2.34 2.12 2.98
N ALA A 16 -1.94 2.14 1.72
CA ALA A 16 -0.54 2.39 1.37
C ALA A 16 -0.09 3.73 1.92
N LYS A 17 -0.90 4.77 1.74
CA LYS A 17 -0.59 6.10 2.27
C LYS A 17 -0.59 6.10 3.79
N THR A 18 -1.60 5.49 4.40
CA THR A 18 -1.76 5.49 5.85
C THR A 18 -0.58 4.80 6.54
N PHE A 19 -0.21 3.61 6.05
CA PHE A 19 0.89 2.87 6.67
C PHE A 19 2.23 3.57 6.45
N ARG A 20 2.43 4.17 5.27
CA ARG A 20 3.65 4.95 5.03
C ARG A 20 3.76 6.10 6.04
N ARG A 21 2.66 6.82 6.25
CA ARG A 21 2.64 7.94 7.19
C ARG A 21 2.83 7.47 8.63
N GLN A 22 2.22 6.36 9.01
CA GLN A 22 2.40 5.79 10.34
C GLN A 22 3.84 5.35 10.58
N ALA A 23 4.53 4.94 9.53
CA ALA A 23 5.95 4.58 9.61
C ALA A 23 6.87 5.79 9.54
N SER A 24 6.32 7.01 9.53
CA SER A 24 7.07 8.26 9.45
C SER A 24 8.01 8.31 8.23
N THR A 25 7.57 7.72 7.14
CA THR A 25 8.36 7.62 5.91
C THR A 25 7.83 8.61 4.88
N THR A 26 8.71 9.42 4.33
CA THR A 26 8.33 10.36 3.28
C THR A 26 8.13 9.65 1.95
N ARG A 27 7.44 10.32 1.01
CA ARG A 27 7.31 9.77 -0.35
C ARG A 27 8.66 9.59 -1.02
N ALA A 28 9.60 10.51 -0.78
CA ALA A 28 10.94 10.39 -1.34
C ALA A 28 11.64 9.12 -0.83
N GLN A 29 11.53 8.86 0.46
CA GLN A 29 12.13 7.66 1.03
C GLN A 29 11.43 6.40 0.51
N ALA A 30 10.09 6.44 0.44
CA ALA A 30 9.34 5.30 -0.10
C ALA A 30 9.71 5.01 -1.55
N ALA A 31 9.94 6.05 -2.34
CA ALA A 31 10.38 5.88 -3.73
C ALA A 31 11.72 5.15 -3.78
N ARG A 32 12.65 5.52 -2.91
CA ARG A 32 13.93 4.81 -2.83
C ARG A 32 13.77 3.37 -2.36
N ASP A 33 12.94 3.17 -1.35
CA ASP A 33 12.71 1.83 -0.79
C ASP A 33 12.08 0.89 -1.83
N MET A 34 11.15 1.41 -2.61
CA MET A 34 10.43 0.63 -3.61
C MET A 34 11.13 0.63 -4.98
N LYS A 35 12.19 1.43 -5.14
CA LYS A 35 12.95 1.57 -6.39
C LYS A 35 12.06 2.07 -7.54
N VAL A 36 11.27 3.09 -7.26
CA VAL A 36 10.39 3.73 -8.23
C VAL A 36 10.52 5.24 -8.08
N SER A 37 9.87 5.99 -8.97
CA SER A 37 9.86 7.45 -8.89
C SER A 37 8.90 7.93 -7.79
N GLN A 38 9.13 9.16 -7.31
CA GLN A 38 8.20 9.76 -6.35
C GLN A 38 6.81 9.93 -6.96
N THR A 39 6.73 10.19 -8.26
CA THR A 39 5.46 10.29 -8.97
C THR A 39 4.69 8.97 -8.86
N SER A 40 5.40 7.82 -8.97
CA SER A 40 4.75 6.52 -8.82
C SER A 40 4.18 6.35 -7.42
N ILE A 41 4.91 6.76 -6.38
CA ILE A 41 4.39 6.71 -5.00
C ILE A 41 3.16 7.61 -4.86
N PHE A 42 3.25 8.83 -5.37
CA PHE A 42 2.10 9.75 -5.32
C PHE A 42 0.87 9.13 -6.00
N ASN A 43 1.05 8.57 -7.18
CA ASN A 43 -0.06 7.98 -7.92
C ASN A 43 -0.61 6.75 -7.22
N ALA A 44 0.24 5.93 -6.59
CA ALA A 44 -0.23 4.78 -5.84
C ALA A 44 -1.15 5.20 -4.69
N GLU A 45 -0.89 6.35 -4.08
CA GLU A 45 -1.67 6.84 -2.95
C GLU A 45 -2.88 7.67 -3.35
N GLN A 46 -2.78 8.45 -4.43
CA GLN A 46 -3.76 9.48 -4.76
C GLN A 46 -4.57 9.19 -6.01
N THR A 47 -4.20 8.21 -6.81
CA THR A 47 -4.85 7.92 -8.08
C THR A 47 -5.27 6.45 -8.12
N PRO A 48 -6.34 6.09 -7.38
CA PRO A 48 -6.71 4.67 -7.24
C PRO A 48 -7.17 4.01 -8.54
N ASP A 49 -7.55 4.78 -9.55
CA ASP A 49 -7.94 4.23 -10.85
C ASP A 49 -6.76 3.89 -11.73
N GLN A 50 -5.54 4.23 -11.36
CA GLN A 50 -4.36 3.72 -12.04
C GLN A 50 -4.03 2.32 -11.54
N SER A 51 -3.59 1.46 -12.45
CA SER A 51 -3.28 0.06 -12.14
C SER A 51 -1.91 -0.05 -11.49
N LEU A 52 -1.84 0.25 -10.18
CA LEU A 52 -0.61 0.21 -9.39
C LEU A 52 -0.75 -0.74 -8.21
N VAL A 53 -1.49 -1.83 -8.41
CA VAL A 53 -1.80 -2.77 -7.33
C VAL A 53 -0.53 -3.36 -6.72
N LYS A 54 0.42 -3.78 -7.55
CA LYS A 54 1.64 -4.40 -7.03
C LYS A 54 2.43 -3.44 -6.15
N LEU A 55 2.53 -2.17 -6.57
CA LEU A 55 3.24 -1.16 -5.79
C LEU A 55 2.51 -0.89 -4.47
N ARG A 56 1.19 -0.78 -4.50
CA ARG A 56 0.40 -0.57 -3.30
C ARG A 56 0.58 -1.71 -2.31
N ILE A 57 0.55 -2.95 -2.79
CA ILE A 57 0.77 -4.13 -1.95
C ILE A 57 2.17 -4.09 -1.33
N ARG A 58 3.19 -3.77 -2.13
CA ARG A 58 4.57 -3.68 -1.61
C ARG A 58 4.68 -2.64 -0.51
N MET A 59 4.02 -1.49 -0.68
CA MET A 59 4.05 -0.43 0.34
C MET A 59 3.36 -0.89 1.62
N ILE A 60 2.20 -1.52 1.51
CA ILE A 60 1.48 -2.00 2.69
C ILE A 60 2.33 -3.02 3.43
N GLU A 61 2.94 -3.95 2.71
CA GLU A 61 3.75 -5.00 3.34
C GLU A 61 5.04 -4.46 3.94
N ALA A 62 5.60 -3.42 3.33
CA ALA A 62 6.85 -2.83 3.82
C ALA A 62 6.63 -1.97 5.07
N TYR A 63 5.49 -1.28 5.17
CA TYR A 63 5.26 -0.27 6.21
C TYR A 63 4.23 -0.69 7.24
N SER A 64 3.84 -1.96 7.25
CA SER A 64 2.91 -2.47 8.25
C SER A 64 3.27 -3.90 8.61
N LYS A 65 2.54 -4.43 9.58
CA LYS A 65 2.69 -5.82 9.99
C LYS A 65 1.78 -6.76 9.20
N PHE A 66 1.12 -6.25 8.16
CA PHE A 66 0.18 -7.03 7.38
C PHE A 66 0.76 -7.42 6.03
N LYS A 67 0.24 -8.49 5.47
CA LYS A 67 0.46 -8.83 4.06
C LYS A 67 -0.89 -8.80 3.36
N VAL A 68 -0.87 -8.62 2.04
CA VAL A 68 -2.08 -8.57 1.22
C VAL A 68 -2.21 -9.87 0.45
N VAL A 69 -3.37 -10.49 0.56
CA VAL A 69 -3.64 -11.78 -0.07
C VAL A 69 -4.67 -11.57 -1.18
N GLY A 70 -4.37 -12.06 -2.39
CA GLY A 70 -5.28 -12.00 -3.52
C GLY A 70 -5.87 -13.34 -3.85
N PRO A 71 -6.74 -13.42 -4.85
CA PRO A 71 -7.19 -12.38 -5.79
C PRO A 71 -8.20 -11.41 -5.19
N VAL A 72 -8.84 -11.76 -4.09
CA VAL A 72 -9.65 -10.83 -3.31
C VAL A 72 -8.71 -10.25 -2.26
N TYR A 73 -8.52 -8.94 -2.28
CA TYR A 73 -7.50 -8.32 -1.44
C TYR A 73 -7.90 -8.38 0.02
N LEU A 74 -7.12 -9.11 0.80
CA LEU A 74 -7.31 -9.27 2.23
C LEU A 74 -6.04 -8.90 2.95
N LEU A 75 -6.16 -8.30 4.14
CA LEU A 75 -5.02 -8.09 5.01
C LEU A 75 -4.90 -9.27 5.97
N GLU A 76 -3.70 -9.85 6.05
CA GLU A 76 -3.38 -10.87 7.04
C GLU A 76 -2.15 -10.42 7.80
N GLU A 77 -2.11 -10.71 9.10
CA GLU A 77 -0.88 -10.49 9.85
C GLU A 77 0.20 -11.43 9.37
N LYS A 78 1.40 -10.88 9.27
CA LYS A 78 2.56 -11.66 8.87
C LYS A 78 2.95 -12.68 9.93
#